data_c50fed039b0e608191362b2c05cd73d7
#
_entry.id   c50fed039b0e608191362b2c05cd73d7
#
_cell.length_a   1.000
_cell.length_b   1.000
_cell.length_c   1.000
_cell.angle_alpha   90.00
_cell.angle_beta   90.00
_cell.angle_gamma   90.00
#
_symmetry.space_group_name_H-M   'P 1'
#
loop_
_entity.id
_entity.type
_entity.pdbx_description
1 polymer ?
#
loop_
_entity_poly.entity_id
_entity_poly.type
_entity_poly.pdbx_seq_one_letter_code
_entity_poly.pdbx_strand_id
1 'polypeptide(L)'
;MTYSIEKVTTLIGAHRYGEHAASIGFLLTDSRSLCFPEETLFFALKSGRNNGHDFIPDLYRRGVRNFVVDTLPENRETIYHDANFLKVISPIEALQRLAERHRDEYSIPIVGITGSNGKTIVKEWLFQLLSPSMAVTRSPRSYNSQIGVPLSVWLLSEQTQVGVFEAGISQPGEMAALRDIIQPTVGVITNIGSAHQENFNTLDEKVEEKLKLFHDTDVIIYPADDPTIARCVAAGNYTGRHMAWSQKDPDAPLYISRIDKSGSETKISYIYNKGESQTYTLPFIDEASVENSITCLAVCLTLGLAAERIDEGMANLEPVAMRLEVKQGQHGCTLINDSYNSDINSLDIALDFISRRPDHKGRRRTLILSDIPQSGLAKEQLYREVSDLCVKRGVEKFIGVGKDLMSEAASIQVAEKYFFADTASFIKSDTFRTLRDEVILIKGARAFGFDNISELLEQKVHETILEVNLRALVDNLNFYRSYMKPETKLVAMVKANAYGSGAVEVAKTLQDHRISYLAVAVADEGVTLRKNGITSNIMIMNPEMTAFKTMFD
;
A
#
# COMPACT_ATOMS: atom_id res chain seq x y z
N MET A 1 10.20 8.44 17.85
CA MET A 1 9.85 8.41 19.29
C MET A 1 10.11 7.02 19.83
N THR A 2 10.62 6.88 21.04
CA THR A 2 10.84 5.59 21.70
C THR A 2 10.11 5.58 23.04
N TYR A 3 9.61 4.42 23.46
CA TYR A 3 8.92 4.23 24.74
C TYR A 3 9.76 3.36 25.66
N SER A 4 9.82 3.70 26.96
CA SER A 4 10.40 2.75 27.92
C SER A 4 9.56 1.48 28.00
N ILE A 5 10.19 0.35 28.31
CA ILE A 5 9.49 -0.94 28.45
C ILE A 5 8.42 -0.88 29.55
N GLU A 6 8.61 -0.05 30.58
CA GLU A 6 7.63 0.18 31.66
C GLU A 6 6.38 0.89 31.11
N LYS A 7 6.57 1.93 30.29
CA LYS A 7 5.45 2.64 29.63
C LYS A 7 4.69 1.68 28.72
N VAL A 8 5.41 0.90 27.90
CA VAL A 8 4.78 -0.10 27.03
C VAL A 8 3.98 -1.12 27.83
N THR A 9 4.57 -1.68 28.90
CA THR A 9 3.90 -2.64 29.80
C THR A 9 2.57 -2.10 30.32
N THR A 10 2.55 -0.84 30.75
CA THR A 10 1.35 -0.16 31.25
C THR A 10 0.32 0.04 30.15
N LEU A 11 0.75 0.53 28.97
CA LEU A 11 -0.14 0.84 27.84
C LEU A 11 -0.89 -0.40 27.33
N ILE A 12 -0.22 -1.56 27.28
CA ILE A 12 -0.83 -2.81 26.81
C ILE A 12 -1.49 -3.64 27.94
N GLY A 13 -1.36 -3.19 29.18
CA GLY A 13 -1.91 -3.91 30.34
C GLY A 13 -1.26 -5.28 30.58
N ALA A 14 0.05 -5.38 30.30
CA ALA A 14 0.78 -6.63 30.43
C ALA A 14 1.30 -6.88 31.86
N HIS A 15 1.51 -8.16 32.20
CA HIS A 15 2.34 -8.52 33.33
C HIS A 15 3.78 -8.78 32.84
N ARG A 16 4.72 -7.98 33.34
CA ARG A 16 6.13 -8.06 32.94
C ARG A 16 6.89 -9.10 33.79
N TYR A 17 7.63 -9.95 33.11
CA TYR A 17 8.62 -10.86 33.67
C TYR A 17 9.99 -10.50 33.09
N GLY A 18 10.95 -10.18 33.93
CA GLY A 18 12.28 -9.68 33.58
C GLY A 18 12.48 -8.22 33.97
N GLU A 19 13.72 -7.83 34.19
CA GLU A 19 14.13 -6.51 34.69
C GLU A 19 15.03 -5.75 33.68
N HIS A 20 15.19 -6.28 32.48
CA HIS A 20 16.03 -5.65 31.46
C HIS A 20 15.49 -4.27 31.07
N ALA A 21 16.29 -3.22 31.32
CA ALA A 21 15.93 -1.86 30.91
C ALA A 21 15.97 -1.76 29.39
N ALA A 22 14.89 -1.33 28.75
CA ALA A 22 14.81 -1.24 27.31
C ALA A 22 14.02 -0.01 26.86
N SER A 23 14.43 0.54 25.71
CA SER A 23 13.71 1.56 24.97
C SER A 23 13.16 0.94 23.69
N ILE A 24 11.85 0.97 23.51
CA ILE A 24 11.16 0.34 22.40
C ILE A 24 10.92 1.37 21.31
N GLY A 25 11.50 1.12 20.15
CA GLY A 25 11.34 1.94 18.94
C GLY A 25 10.68 1.18 17.79
N PHE A 26 10.76 -0.15 17.81
CA PHE A 26 10.30 -1.01 16.71
C PHE A 26 9.37 -2.09 17.20
N LEU A 27 8.26 -2.27 16.48
CA LEU A 27 7.35 -3.39 16.66
C LEU A 27 7.63 -4.45 15.60
N LEU A 28 7.74 -5.70 16.01
CA LEU A 28 8.07 -6.82 15.13
C LEU A 28 7.04 -7.95 15.27
N THR A 29 6.52 -8.41 14.14
CA THR A 29 5.60 -9.56 14.04
C THR A 29 6.12 -10.65 13.11
N ASP A 30 7.16 -10.34 12.31
CA ASP A 30 7.82 -11.26 11.39
C ASP A 30 9.33 -11.26 11.64
N SER A 31 9.87 -12.38 12.11
CA SER A 31 11.29 -12.53 12.48
C SER A 31 12.28 -12.21 11.33
N ARG A 32 11.82 -12.30 10.08
CA ARG A 32 12.62 -11.98 8.89
C ARG A 32 12.86 -10.49 8.71
N SER A 33 12.03 -9.65 9.33
CA SER A 33 12.08 -8.18 9.22
C SER A 33 12.83 -7.52 10.38
N LEU A 34 13.57 -8.28 11.19
CA LEU A 34 14.34 -7.75 12.32
C LEU A 34 15.47 -6.84 11.86
N CYS A 35 15.46 -5.58 12.31
CA CYS A 35 16.45 -4.57 11.98
C CYS A 35 17.23 -4.04 13.21
N PHE A 36 16.56 -3.82 14.33
CA PHE A 36 17.11 -3.20 15.54
C PHE A 36 16.80 -4.07 16.75
N PRO A 37 17.60 -5.10 17.03
CA PRO A 37 17.28 -6.09 18.06
C PRO A 37 17.03 -5.50 19.45
N GLU A 38 17.86 -4.55 19.88
CA GLU A 38 17.81 -3.97 21.23
C GLU A 38 16.56 -3.12 21.46
N GLU A 39 16.10 -2.39 20.44
CA GLU A 39 14.91 -1.53 20.50
C GLU A 39 13.63 -2.25 20.05
N THR A 40 13.72 -3.53 19.70
CA THR A 40 12.58 -4.29 19.17
C THR A 40 11.74 -4.88 20.25
N LEU A 41 10.42 -4.71 20.12
CA LEU A 41 9.41 -5.47 20.83
C LEU A 41 8.77 -6.47 19.86
N PHE A 42 8.99 -7.76 20.08
CA PHE A 42 8.42 -8.82 19.26
C PHE A 42 7.09 -9.29 19.81
N PHE A 43 6.07 -9.34 18.96
CA PHE A 43 4.75 -9.89 19.28
C PHE A 43 4.65 -11.32 18.75
N ALA A 44 4.55 -12.30 19.66
CA ALA A 44 4.44 -13.71 19.32
C ALA A 44 3.00 -14.07 18.88
N LEU A 45 2.62 -13.65 17.67
CA LEU A 45 1.29 -13.89 17.13
C LEU A 45 1.09 -15.35 16.72
N LYS A 46 -0.13 -15.85 16.93
CA LYS A 46 -0.56 -17.19 16.47
C LYS A 46 -1.46 -17.05 15.26
N SER A 47 -1.26 -17.87 14.25
CA SER A 47 -2.14 -18.02 13.10
C SER A 47 -2.42 -19.51 12.87
N GLY A 48 -3.38 -19.86 12.01
CA GLY A 48 -3.71 -21.26 11.74
C GLY A 48 -2.56 -22.13 11.20
N ARG A 49 -1.46 -21.51 10.75
CA ARG A 49 -0.30 -22.21 10.16
C ARG A 49 1.02 -21.98 10.92
N ASN A 50 1.14 -20.92 11.72
CA ASN A 50 2.39 -20.52 12.37
C ASN A 50 2.14 -20.10 13.81
N ASN A 51 3.06 -20.45 14.70
CA ASN A 51 3.09 -19.99 16.08
C ASN A 51 4.30 -19.07 16.29
N GLY A 52 4.05 -17.78 16.58
CA GLY A 52 5.10 -16.78 16.80
C GLY A 52 6.08 -17.14 17.92
N HIS A 53 5.65 -17.94 18.91
CA HIS A 53 6.52 -18.39 20.00
C HIS A 53 7.70 -19.24 19.51
N ASP A 54 7.55 -19.96 18.41
CA ASP A 54 8.61 -20.81 17.84
C ASP A 54 9.82 -19.98 17.35
N PHE A 55 9.64 -18.69 17.13
CA PHE A 55 10.71 -17.78 16.68
C PHE A 55 11.46 -17.10 17.85
N ILE A 56 10.97 -17.20 19.09
CA ILE A 56 11.61 -16.57 20.24
C ILE A 56 13.08 -17.01 20.42
N PRO A 57 13.44 -18.31 20.33
CA PRO A 57 14.83 -18.74 20.49
C PRO A 57 15.78 -18.13 19.45
N ASP A 58 15.33 -18.01 18.21
CA ASP A 58 16.11 -17.41 17.12
C ASP A 58 16.27 -15.89 17.31
N LEU A 59 15.18 -15.20 17.60
CA LEU A 59 15.19 -13.76 17.85
C LEU A 59 16.04 -13.39 19.06
N TYR A 60 15.99 -14.18 20.13
CA TYR A 60 16.82 -13.99 21.31
C TYR A 60 18.32 -14.12 20.98
N ARG A 61 18.71 -15.15 20.22
CA ARG A 61 20.10 -15.31 19.71
C ARG A 61 20.55 -14.13 18.84
N ARG A 62 19.61 -13.51 18.11
CA ARG A 62 19.85 -12.32 17.28
C ARG A 62 19.80 -11.00 18.05
N GLY A 63 19.69 -11.07 19.40
CA GLY A 63 19.80 -9.90 20.28
C GLY A 63 18.47 -9.26 20.71
N VAL A 64 17.32 -9.78 20.30
CA VAL A 64 16.02 -9.29 20.81
C VAL A 64 15.87 -9.67 22.28
N ARG A 65 15.43 -8.71 23.09
CA ARG A 65 15.26 -8.88 24.54
C ARG A 65 13.85 -8.58 25.03
N ASN A 66 12.92 -8.18 24.17
CA ASN A 66 11.58 -7.79 24.59
C ASN A 66 10.53 -8.54 23.76
N PHE A 67 9.67 -9.31 24.43
CA PHE A 67 8.71 -10.22 23.81
C PHE A 67 7.32 -10.03 24.43
N VAL A 68 6.29 -9.87 23.60
CA VAL A 68 4.88 -9.92 24.01
C VAL A 68 4.36 -11.34 23.72
N VAL A 69 3.88 -12.03 24.75
CA VAL A 69 3.49 -13.43 24.68
C VAL A 69 2.16 -13.68 25.40
N ASP A 70 1.40 -14.67 24.96
CA ASP A 70 0.26 -15.21 25.71
C ASP A 70 0.66 -16.38 26.63
N THR A 71 1.78 -17.02 26.32
CA THR A 71 2.32 -18.15 27.07
C THR A 71 3.80 -17.92 27.35
N LEU A 72 4.21 -18.02 28.63
CA LEU A 72 5.62 -17.84 29.00
C LEU A 72 6.45 -19.05 28.58
N PRO A 73 7.69 -18.85 28.08
CA PRO A 73 8.64 -19.96 27.89
C PRO A 73 8.97 -20.66 29.21
N GLU A 74 9.01 -22.00 29.21
CA GLU A 74 9.26 -22.81 30.42
C GLU A 74 10.63 -22.50 31.05
N ASN A 75 11.67 -22.28 30.25
CA ASN A 75 13.05 -22.06 30.66
C ASN A 75 13.46 -20.58 30.71
N ARG A 76 12.52 -19.64 30.94
CA ARG A 76 12.79 -18.19 30.86
C ARG A 76 13.90 -17.75 31.84
N GLU A 77 13.97 -18.31 33.05
CA GLU A 77 14.92 -17.89 34.09
C GLU A 77 16.35 -18.36 33.82
N THR A 78 16.51 -19.43 33.07
CA THR A 78 17.82 -20.00 32.76
C THR A 78 18.34 -19.63 31.37
N ILE A 79 17.47 -19.65 30.35
CA ILE A 79 17.86 -19.41 28.95
C ILE A 79 17.69 -17.93 28.60
N TYR A 80 16.63 -17.27 29.10
CA TYR A 80 16.26 -15.90 28.69
C TYR A 80 16.38 -14.93 29.88
N HIS A 81 17.38 -15.11 30.74
CA HIS A 81 17.54 -14.43 32.02
C HIS A 81 17.67 -12.89 31.88
N ASP A 82 18.12 -12.38 30.73
CA ASP A 82 18.28 -10.97 30.42
C ASP A 82 17.17 -10.42 29.49
N ALA A 83 16.06 -11.15 29.34
CA ALA A 83 14.94 -10.72 28.49
C ALA A 83 13.71 -10.33 29.30
N ASN A 84 12.89 -9.45 28.71
CA ASN A 84 11.55 -9.13 29.20
C ASN A 84 10.49 -9.93 28.43
N PHE A 85 9.60 -10.56 29.17
CA PHE A 85 8.39 -11.17 28.65
C PHE A 85 7.18 -10.42 29.18
N LEU A 86 6.47 -9.75 28.29
CA LEU A 86 5.22 -9.05 28.58
C LEU A 86 4.08 -10.03 28.31
N LYS A 87 3.56 -10.62 29.39
CA LYS A 87 2.46 -11.59 29.30
C LYS A 87 1.13 -10.85 29.17
N VAL A 88 0.38 -11.18 28.13
CA VAL A 88 -0.95 -10.65 27.82
C VAL A 88 -1.91 -11.80 27.52
N ILE A 89 -3.22 -11.52 27.45
CA ILE A 89 -4.22 -12.50 27.02
C ILE A 89 -4.12 -12.72 25.51
N SER A 90 -4.00 -11.64 24.74
CA SER A 90 -3.98 -11.64 23.30
C SER A 90 -2.86 -10.72 22.77
N PRO A 91 -1.77 -11.27 22.19
CA PRO A 91 -0.70 -10.46 21.63
C PRO A 91 -1.15 -9.54 20.49
N ILE A 92 -2.18 -9.93 19.71
CA ILE A 92 -2.72 -9.06 18.65
C ILE A 92 -3.48 -7.87 19.22
N GLU A 93 -4.30 -8.07 20.24
CA GLU A 93 -5.00 -6.96 20.92
C GLU A 93 -4.00 -6.03 21.63
N ALA A 94 -2.92 -6.59 22.20
CA ALA A 94 -1.85 -5.81 22.79
C ALA A 94 -1.14 -4.92 21.75
N LEU A 95 -0.88 -5.46 20.55
CA LEU A 95 -0.32 -4.71 19.42
C LEU A 95 -1.26 -3.56 19.00
N GLN A 96 -2.55 -3.86 18.85
CA GLN A 96 -3.57 -2.89 18.48
C GLN A 96 -3.71 -1.78 19.53
N ARG A 97 -3.80 -2.14 20.81
CA ARG A 97 -3.86 -1.19 21.93
C ARG A 97 -2.62 -0.31 22.01
N LEU A 98 -1.43 -0.86 21.80
CA LEU A 98 -0.20 -0.07 21.79
C LEU A 98 -0.21 0.97 20.68
N ALA A 99 -0.64 0.58 19.48
CA ALA A 99 -0.74 1.49 18.34
C ALA A 99 -1.83 2.56 18.53
N GLU A 100 -2.99 2.19 19.09
CA GLU A 100 -4.05 3.12 19.50
C GLU A 100 -3.51 4.20 20.46
N ARG A 101 -2.82 3.78 21.54
CA ARG A 101 -2.23 4.71 22.51
C ARG A 101 -1.11 5.54 21.93
N HIS A 102 -0.36 5.02 20.99
CA HIS A 102 0.61 5.80 20.23
C HIS A 102 -0.07 6.85 19.35
N ARG A 103 -1.19 6.50 18.69
CA ARG A 103 -2.00 7.42 17.89
C ARG A 103 -2.56 8.58 18.69
N ASP A 104 -2.98 8.33 19.93
CA ASP A 104 -3.54 9.35 20.85
C ASP A 104 -2.57 10.50 21.13
N GLU A 105 -1.26 10.31 20.93
CA GLU A 105 -0.24 11.35 21.19
C GLU A 105 -0.15 12.40 20.06
N TYR A 106 -0.88 12.21 18.94
CA TYR A 106 -0.77 13.08 17.76
C TYR A 106 -2.11 13.74 17.40
N SER A 107 -2.14 15.09 17.45
CA SER A 107 -3.30 15.90 17.03
C SER A 107 -3.11 16.45 15.61
N ILE A 108 -2.91 15.56 14.64
CA ILE A 108 -2.69 15.89 13.23
C ILE A 108 -3.82 15.33 12.35
N PRO A 109 -4.04 15.87 11.15
CA PRO A 109 -4.97 15.27 10.19
C PRO A 109 -4.57 13.83 9.86
N ILE A 110 -5.54 12.92 9.92
CA ILE A 110 -5.36 11.53 9.54
C ILE A 110 -6.40 11.17 8.49
N VAL A 111 -5.92 10.75 7.34
CA VAL A 111 -6.75 10.24 6.25
C VAL A 111 -6.86 8.73 6.37
N GLY A 112 -8.05 8.22 6.67
CA GLY A 112 -8.36 6.80 6.70
C GLY A 112 -9.05 6.37 5.41
N ILE A 113 -8.45 5.44 4.67
CA ILE A 113 -8.91 5.03 3.35
C ILE A 113 -9.43 3.59 3.40
N THR A 114 -10.69 3.40 3.01
CA THR A 114 -11.27 2.07 2.80
C THR A 114 -11.93 1.94 1.42
N GLY A 115 -12.46 0.78 1.10
CA GLY A 115 -13.08 0.44 -0.18
C GLY A 115 -12.69 -0.96 -0.63
N SER A 116 -13.21 -1.41 -1.76
CA SER A 116 -12.83 -2.70 -2.37
C SER A 116 -11.53 -2.56 -3.16
N ASN A 117 -11.48 -1.66 -4.12
CA ASN A 117 -10.34 -1.38 -4.98
C ASN A 117 -9.88 0.09 -4.85
N GLY A 118 -8.70 0.44 -5.37
CA GLY A 118 -8.20 1.81 -5.40
C GLY A 118 -7.48 2.29 -4.13
N LYS A 119 -7.68 1.69 -2.95
CA LYS A 119 -7.10 2.14 -1.67
C LYS A 119 -5.59 2.44 -1.75
N THR A 120 -4.82 1.49 -2.23
CA THR A 120 -3.36 1.63 -2.34
C THR A 120 -2.97 2.70 -3.36
N ILE A 121 -3.69 2.79 -4.48
CA ILE A 121 -3.44 3.82 -5.50
C ILE A 121 -3.71 5.20 -4.91
N VAL A 122 -4.86 5.40 -4.29
CA VAL A 122 -5.23 6.68 -3.65
C VAL A 122 -4.21 7.05 -2.55
N LYS A 123 -3.79 6.11 -1.71
CA LYS A 123 -2.77 6.33 -0.68
C LYS A 123 -1.42 6.76 -1.29
N GLU A 124 -0.91 6.04 -2.31
CA GLU A 124 0.37 6.36 -2.93
C GLU A 124 0.31 7.68 -3.71
N TRP A 125 -0.79 7.96 -4.39
CA TRP A 125 -0.98 9.24 -5.08
C TRP A 125 -1.14 10.41 -4.10
N LEU A 126 -1.87 10.23 -3.00
CA LEU A 126 -1.90 11.23 -1.93
C LEU A 126 -0.50 11.50 -1.36
N PHE A 127 0.31 10.47 -1.22
CA PHE A 127 1.70 10.68 -0.81
C PHE A 127 2.48 11.51 -1.84
N GLN A 128 2.33 11.23 -3.15
CA GLN A 128 2.99 12.02 -4.20
C GLN A 128 2.51 13.48 -4.21
N LEU A 129 1.21 13.72 -4.01
CA LEU A 129 0.61 15.05 -4.02
C LEU A 129 0.93 15.88 -2.77
N LEU A 130 0.98 15.26 -1.60
CA LEU A 130 1.13 15.95 -0.32
C LEU A 130 2.59 16.12 0.11
N SER A 131 3.47 15.13 -0.18
CA SER A 131 4.84 15.13 0.33
C SER A 131 5.73 16.30 -0.15
N PRO A 132 5.49 16.95 -1.30
CA PRO A 132 6.22 18.16 -1.65
C PRO A 132 5.93 19.36 -0.74
N SER A 133 4.80 19.36 -0.01
CA SER A 133 4.35 20.48 0.82
C SER A 133 4.31 20.17 2.32
N MET A 134 4.26 18.91 2.71
CA MET A 134 4.14 18.50 4.12
C MET A 134 4.76 17.12 4.39
N ALA A 135 5.15 16.89 5.64
CA ALA A 135 5.68 15.59 6.07
C ALA A 135 4.55 14.56 6.24
N VAL A 136 4.52 13.59 5.33
CA VAL A 136 3.48 12.56 5.26
C VAL A 136 3.97 11.23 5.82
N THR A 137 3.24 10.66 6.77
CA THR A 137 3.40 9.25 7.18
C THR A 137 2.27 8.43 6.57
N ARG A 138 2.60 7.33 5.89
CA ARG A 138 1.59 6.46 5.26
C ARG A 138 1.83 4.99 5.55
N SER A 139 0.78 4.18 5.34
CA SER A 139 0.90 2.71 5.38
C SER A 139 1.98 2.22 4.41
N PRO A 140 2.99 1.47 4.88
CA PRO A 140 3.95 0.81 3.99
C PRO A 140 3.25 -0.22 3.11
N ARG A 141 3.55 -0.24 1.81
CA ARG A 141 2.94 -1.20 0.87
C ARG A 141 1.40 -1.21 1.01
N SER A 142 0.79 -2.39 1.25
CA SER A 142 -0.65 -2.55 1.50
C SER A 142 -0.90 -3.07 2.94
N TYR A 143 -0.26 -2.44 3.94
CA TYR A 143 -0.45 -2.76 5.35
C TYR A 143 -1.79 -2.21 5.84
N ASN A 144 -2.88 -2.93 5.52
CA ASN A 144 -4.26 -2.53 5.77
C ASN A 144 -5.06 -3.50 6.66
N SER A 145 -4.42 -4.56 7.18
CA SER A 145 -5.04 -5.61 8.00
C SER A 145 -4.95 -5.31 9.50
N GLN A 146 -5.55 -6.18 10.33
CA GLN A 146 -5.50 -6.15 11.79
C GLN A 146 -4.08 -6.11 12.40
N ILE A 147 -3.07 -6.53 11.64
CA ILE A 147 -1.65 -6.46 12.01
C ILE A 147 -0.96 -5.30 11.29
N GLY A 148 -1.27 -5.08 10.02
CA GLY A 148 -0.60 -4.08 9.20
C GLY A 148 -0.91 -2.64 9.62
N VAL A 149 -2.15 -2.37 10.01
CA VAL A 149 -2.57 -1.03 10.46
C VAL A 149 -1.84 -0.59 11.73
N PRO A 150 -1.77 -1.39 12.81
CA PRO A 150 -0.97 -1.04 13.99
C PRO A 150 0.49 -0.73 13.67
N LEU A 151 1.12 -1.55 12.83
CA LEU A 151 2.51 -1.33 12.40
C LEU A 151 2.67 -0.05 11.58
N SER A 152 1.65 0.33 10.81
CA SER A 152 1.64 1.58 10.02
C SER A 152 1.48 2.82 10.90
N VAL A 153 0.54 2.77 11.84
CA VAL A 153 0.27 3.88 12.77
C VAL A 153 1.47 4.12 13.71
N TRP A 154 2.19 3.06 14.09
CA TRP A 154 3.42 3.16 14.88
C TRP A 154 4.52 4.00 14.22
N LEU A 155 4.46 4.24 12.91
CA LEU A 155 5.41 5.08 12.17
C LEU A 155 5.18 6.59 12.37
N LEU A 156 4.08 6.99 13.00
CA LEU A 156 3.85 8.40 13.35
C LEU A 156 4.98 8.93 14.23
N SER A 157 5.35 10.17 14.01
CA SER A 157 6.42 10.86 14.74
C SER A 157 6.09 12.34 14.91
N GLU A 158 6.85 13.03 15.73
CA GLU A 158 6.72 14.49 15.94
C GLU A 158 6.91 15.30 14.64
N GLN A 159 7.55 14.73 13.63
CA GLN A 159 7.74 15.36 12.32
C GLN A 159 6.54 15.19 11.40
N THR A 160 5.66 14.22 11.68
CA THR A 160 4.50 13.94 10.84
C THR A 160 3.49 15.09 10.90
N GLN A 161 3.13 15.62 9.75
CA GLN A 161 2.10 16.66 9.62
C GLN A 161 0.76 16.10 9.13
N VAL A 162 0.79 14.99 8.41
CA VAL A 162 -0.42 14.27 7.98
C VAL A 162 -0.15 12.76 7.93
N GLY A 163 -1.12 11.96 8.41
CA GLY A 163 -1.09 10.51 8.28
C GLY A 163 -2.05 10.02 7.20
N VAL A 164 -1.65 9.02 6.41
CA VAL A 164 -2.50 8.42 5.36
C VAL A 164 -2.49 6.90 5.51
N PHE A 165 -3.58 6.32 6.01
CA PHE A 165 -3.64 4.90 6.36
C PHE A 165 -4.75 4.17 5.62
N GLU A 166 -4.43 2.98 5.12
CA GLU A 166 -5.41 2.07 4.53
C GLU A 166 -6.06 1.20 5.60
N ALA A 167 -7.37 1.00 5.52
CA ALA A 167 -8.14 0.04 6.31
C ALA A 167 -8.84 -0.97 5.40
N GLY A 168 -8.43 -2.23 5.49
CA GLY A 168 -8.99 -3.36 4.78
C GLY A 168 -9.59 -4.38 5.73
N ILE A 169 -10.74 -4.91 5.38
CA ILE A 169 -11.43 -5.95 6.14
C ILE A 169 -11.76 -7.14 5.24
N SER A 170 -11.79 -8.30 5.83
CA SER A 170 -12.24 -9.54 5.20
C SER A 170 -13.50 -10.10 5.83
N GLN A 171 -13.82 -9.72 7.08
CA GLN A 171 -14.96 -10.21 7.84
C GLN A 171 -15.72 -9.08 8.54
N PRO A 172 -17.02 -9.27 8.86
CA PRO A 172 -17.78 -8.37 9.72
C PRO A 172 -17.12 -8.24 11.10
N GLY A 173 -17.20 -7.03 11.68
CA GLY A 173 -16.67 -6.72 13.02
C GLY A 173 -15.20 -6.28 13.05
N GLU A 174 -14.46 -6.40 11.94
CA GLU A 174 -13.03 -6.04 11.89
C GLU A 174 -12.77 -4.54 11.83
N MET A 175 -13.69 -3.75 11.26
CA MET A 175 -13.45 -2.32 11.00
C MET A 175 -13.41 -1.47 12.26
N ALA A 176 -14.16 -1.84 13.30
CA ALA A 176 -14.20 -1.09 14.56
C ALA A 176 -12.80 -1.03 15.21
N ALA A 177 -12.08 -2.16 15.27
CA ALA A 177 -10.72 -2.18 15.79
C ALA A 177 -9.76 -1.32 14.96
N LEU A 178 -9.90 -1.31 13.63
CA LEU A 178 -9.08 -0.46 12.76
C LEU A 178 -9.41 1.03 12.92
N ARG A 179 -10.69 1.38 13.13
CA ARG A 179 -11.11 2.75 13.45
C ARG A 179 -10.43 3.24 14.73
N ASP A 180 -10.48 2.45 15.79
CA ASP A 180 -9.94 2.82 17.10
C ASP A 180 -8.42 3.03 17.06
N ILE A 181 -7.72 2.32 16.15
CA ILE A 181 -6.28 2.48 15.94
C ILE A 181 -5.96 3.68 15.05
N ILE A 182 -6.68 3.87 13.93
CA ILE A 182 -6.38 4.93 12.95
C ILE A 182 -6.90 6.28 13.44
N GLN A 183 -8.10 6.32 14.04
CA GLN A 183 -8.81 7.52 14.47
C GLN A 183 -8.77 8.60 13.37
N PRO A 184 -9.36 8.32 12.19
CA PRO A 184 -9.24 9.23 11.06
C PRO A 184 -10.04 10.52 11.31
N THR A 185 -9.46 11.66 10.92
CA THR A 185 -10.19 12.94 10.85
C THR A 185 -10.83 13.14 9.48
N VAL A 186 -10.25 12.53 8.45
CA VAL A 186 -10.78 12.48 7.07
C VAL A 186 -10.99 11.04 6.68
N GLY A 187 -12.23 10.65 6.46
CA GLY A 187 -12.63 9.33 5.99
C GLY A 187 -12.77 9.30 4.48
N VAL A 188 -12.21 8.30 3.82
CA VAL A 188 -12.27 8.14 2.36
C VAL A 188 -12.77 6.75 2.01
N ILE A 189 -13.88 6.65 1.29
CA ILE A 189 -14.32 5.41 0.66
C ILE A 189 -14.14 5.52 -0.85
N THR A 190 -13.35 4.60 -1.44
CA THR A 190 -13.02 4.63 -2.86
C THR A 190 -14.17 4.08 -3.71
N ASN A 191 -14.33 2.77 -3.72
CA ASN A 191 -15.41 2.09 -4.42
C ASN A 191 -15.81 0.81 -3.69
N ILE A 192 -16.91 0.21 -4.09
CA ILE A 192 -17.39 -1.06 -3.58
C ILE A 192 -17.52 -2.06 -4.73
N GLY A 193 -16.93 -3.23 -4.55
CA GLY A 193 -16.96 -4.33 -5.49
C GLY A 193 -17.08 -5.68 -4.79
N SER A 194 -16.97 -6.77 -5.56
CA SER A 194 -17.20 -8.14 -5.10
C SER A 194 -16.08 -8.75 -4.24
N ALA A 195 -14.94 -8.07 -4.04
CA ALA A 195 -13.85 -8.59 -3.21
C ALA A 195 -14.32 -8.94 -1.79
N HIS A 196 -14.03 -10.16 -1.30
CA HIS A 196 -14.45 -10.69 0.02
C HIS A 196 -15.98 -10.75 0.24
N GLN A 197 -16.78 -10.78 -0.83
CA GLN A 197 -18.25 -10.81 -0.72
C GLN A 197 -18.78 -12.07 -0.01
N GLU A 198 -18.05 -13.19 -0.05
CA GLU A 198 -18.44 -14.44 0.60
C GLU A 198 -18.70 -14.32 2.10
N ASN A 199 -18.10 -13.31 2.76
CA ASN A 199 -18.21 -13.08 4.20
C ASN A 199 -19.32 -12.07 4.57
N PHE A 200 -20.07 -11.54 3.59
CA PHE A 200 -21.15 -10.57 3.78
C PHE A 200 -22.41 -11.02 3.04
N ASN A 201 -23.57 -10.94 3.72
CA ASN A 201 -24.84 -11.38 3.13
C ASN A 201 -25.31 -10.45 2.01
N THR A 202 -25.03 -9.15 2.14
CA THR A 202 -25.41 -8.13 1.17
C THR A 202 -24.28 -7.15 0.90
N LEU A 203 -24.38 -6.42 -0.21
CA LEU A 203 -23.45 -5.34 -0.52
C LEU A 203 -23.59 -4.18 0.48
N ASP A 204 -24.82 -3.89 0.92
CA ASP A 204 -25.10 -2.86 1.91
C ASP A 204 -24.42 -3.16 3.26
N GLU A 205 -24.54 -4.41 3.76
CA GLU A 205 -23.84 -4.84 4.98
C GLU A 205 -22.33 -4.62 4.90
N LYS A 206 -21.75 -4.90 3.74
CA LYS A 206 -20.32 -4.69 3.50
C LYS A 206 -19.94 -3.20 3.48
N VAL A 207 -20.78 -2.36 2.88
CA VAL A 207 -20.57 -0.90 2.89
C VAL A 207 -20.70 -0.37 4.30
N GLU A 208 -21.75 -0.74 5.04
CA GLU A 208 -21.98 -0.33 6.42
C GLU A 208 -20.82 -0.74 7.34
N GLU A 209 -20.29 -1.97 7.17
CA GLU A 209 -19.10 -2.40 7.93
C GLU A 209 -17.90 -1.50 7.63
N LYS A 210 -17.65 -1.18 6.35
CA LYS A 210 -16.54 -0.28 5.97
C LYS A 210 -16.72 1.14 6.48
N LEU A 211 -17.95 1.64 6.47
CA LEU A 211 -18.29 2.99 6.93
C LEU A 211 -18.13 3.15 8.45
N LYS A 212 -18.03 2.06 9.24
CA LYS A 212 -17.70 2.16 10.68
C LYS A 212 -16.35 2.83 10.93
N LEU A 213 -15.46 2.84 9.94
CA LEU A 213 -14.19 3.59 10.01
C LEU A 213 -14.41 5.10 10.21
N PHE A 214 -15.57 5.62 9.78
CA PHE A 214 -15.84 7.07 9.68
C PHE A 214 -16.77 7.60 10.77
N HIS A 215 -17.06 6.81 11.80
CA HIS A 215 -18.03 7.18 12.82
C HIS A 215 -17.72 8.54 13.48
N ASP A 216 -16.44 8.83 13.70
CA ASP A 216 -15.98 10.03 14.41
C ASP A 216 -15.12 10.96 13.53
N THR A 217 -15.28 10.91 12.19
CA THR A 217 -14.50 11.75 11.27
C THR A 217 -15.10 13.15 11.13
N ASP A 218 -14.23 14.15 10.95
CA ASP A 218 -14.65 15.53 10.65
C ASP A 218 -15.19 15.67 9.22
N VAL A 219 -14.66 14.86 8.29
CA VAL A 219 -15.03 14.87 6.87
C VAL A 219 -15.12 13.46 6.32
N ILE A 220 -16.16 13.17 5.54
CA ILE A 220 -16.33 11.93 4.78
C ILE A 220 -16.30 12.23 3.29
N ILE A 221 -15.37 11.57 2.56
CA ILE A 221 -15.18 11.70 1.11
C ILE A 221 -15.69 10.43 0.44
N TYR A 222 -16.59 10.58 -0.53
CA TYR A 222 -17.18 9.44 -1.24
C TYR A 222 -17.74 9.80 -2.62
N PRO A 223 -17.84 8.81 -3.56
CA PRO A 223 -18.52 8.97 -4.84
C PRO A 223 -20.04 8.97 -4.63
N ALA A 224 -20.70 10.11 -4.83
CA ALA A 224 -22.15 10.23 -4.69
C ALA A 224 -22.92 9.53 -5.82
N ASP A 225 -22.27 9.30 -6.95
CA ASP A 225 -22.86 8.61 -8.10
C ASP A 225 -22.97 7.08 -7.91
N ASP A 226 -22.31 6.51 -6.89
CA ASP A 226 -22.53 5.14 -6.46
C ASP A 226 -23.76 5.06 -5.55
N PRO A 227 -24.87 4.45 -6.01
CA PRO A 227 -26.12 4.47 -5.27
C PRO A 227 -26.07 3.68 -3.96
N THR A 228 -25.20 2.68 -3.85
CA THR A 228 -25.06 1.88 -2.63
C THR A 228 -24.30 2.65 -1.57
N ILE A 229 -23.19 3.26 -1.94
CA ILE A 229 -22.41 4.11 -1.01
C ILE A 229 -23.27 5.29 -0.56
N ALA A 230 -23.89 6.03 -1.51
CA ALA A 230 -24.70 7.20 -1.20
C ALA A 230 -25.86 6.86 -0.24
N ARG A 231 -26.56 5.74 -0.48
CA ARG A 231 -27.65 5.26 0.39
C ARG A 231 -27.15 4.92 1.79
N CYS A 232 -26.07 4.16 1.92
CA CYS A 232 -25.53 3.77 3.23
C CYS A 232 -24.96 4.97 4.00
N VAL A 233 -24.31 5.92 3.32
CA VAL A 233 -23.86 7.18 3.93
C VAL A 233 -25.04 8.01 4.41
N ALA A 234 -26.11 8.13 3.63
CA ALA A 234 -27.30 8.87 4.02
C ALA A 234 -28.06 8.21 5.17
N ALA A 235 -28.06 6.87 5.27
CA ALA A 235 -28.68 6.12 6.36
C ALA A 235 -27.83 6.15 7.64
N GLY A 236 -26.55 6.36 7.55
CA GLY A 236 -25.63 6.45 8.68
C GLY A 236 -25.74 7.81 9.40
N ASN A 237 -25.61 7.78 10.72
CA ASN A 237 -25.64 9.01 11.53
C ASN A 237 -24.23 9.62 11.63
N TYR A 238 -23.66 10.02 10.50
CA TYR A 238 -22.35 10.67 10.48
C TYR A 238 -22.50 12.17 10.76
N THR A 239 -21.76 12.67 11.76
CA THR A 239 -21.79 14.08 12.18
C THR A 239 -20.81 14.96 11.40
N GLY A 240 -19.84 14.35 10.72
CA GLY A 240 -18.85 15.05 9.92
C GLY A 240 -19.40 15.66 8.62
N ARG A 241 -18.66 16.61 8.07
CA ARG A 241 -18.98 17.23 6.77
C ARG A 241 -18.89 16.21 5.66
N HIS A 242 -19.89 16.16 4.78
CA HIS A 242 -19.87 15.30 3.60
C HIS A 242 -19.18 16.03 2.44
N MET A 243 -18.09 15.49 1.97
CA MET A 243 -17.36 15.90 0.78
C MET A 243 -17.66 14.89 -0.35
N ALA A 244 -18.92 14.89 -0.78
CA ALA A 244 -19.38 14.06 -1.88
C ALA A 244 -18.86 14.60 -3.21
N TRP A 245 -18.36 13.73 -4.10
CA TRP A 245 -18.06 14.10 -5.47
C TRP A 245 -19.01 13.41 -6.45
N SER A 246 -19.37 14.12 -7.54
CA SER A 246 -20.32 13.63 -8.52
C SER A 246 -19.99 14.15 -9.92
N GLN A 247 -20.24 13.35 -10.94
CA GLN A 247 -20.24 13.72 -12.35
C GLN A 247 -21.66 14.10 -12.84
N LYS A 248 -22.71 13.81 -12.04
CA LYS A 248 -24.13 13.94 -12.42
C LYS A 248 -24.82 15.07 -11.69
N ASP A 249 -24.47 15.30 -10.43
CA ASP A 249 -25.12 16.29 -9.58
C ASP A 249 -24.28 17.58 -9.50
N PRO A 250 -24.73 18.68 -10.15
CA PRO A 250 -24.04 19.97 -10.12
C PRO A 250 -24.10 20.66 -8.75
N ASP A 251 -24.95 20.21 -7.84
CA ASP A 251 -25.05 20.72 -6.48
C ASP A 251 -24.11 19.99 -5.50
N ALA A 252 -23.44 18.93 -5.93
CA ALA A 252 -22.45 18.23 -5.10
C ALA A 252 -21.32 19.18 -4.67
N PRO A 253 -20.76 19.01 -3.43
CA PRO A 253 -19.63 19.80 -2.95
C PRO A 253 -18.43 19.80 -3.89
N LEU A 254 -18.19 18.69 -4.59
CA LEU A 254 -17.21 18.59 -5.67
C LEU A 254 -17.90 18.05 -6.93
N TYR A 255 -18.24 18.95 -7.82
CA TYR A 255 -18.86 18.60 -9.10
C TYR A 255 -17.81 18.47 -10.21
N ILE A 256 -17.78 17.34 -10.88
CA ILE A 256 -16.93 17.08 -12.04
C ILE A 256 -17.71 17.44 -13.30
N SER A 257 -17.48 18.62 -13.82
CA SER A 257 -18.27 19.19 -14.91
C SER A 257 -17.90 18.63 -16.29
N ARG A 258 -16.65 18.17 -16.47
CA ARG A 258 -16.18 17.64 -17.75
C ARG A 258 -14.95 16.75 -17.60
N ILE A 259 -14.91 15.69 -18.40
CA ILE A 259 -13.77 14.76 -18.52
C ILE A 259 -13.46 14.60 -20.01
N ASP A 260 -12.31 15.11 -20.44
CA ASP A 260 -11.83 15.03 -21.82
C ASP A 260 -10.61 14.11 -21.89
N LYS A 261 -10.73 13.01 -22.61
CA LYS A 261 -9.65 12.04 -22.83
C LYS A 261 -9.01 12.26 -24.19
N SER A 262 -7.71 12.51 -24.24
CA SER A 262 -6.98 12.77 -25.48
C SER A 262 -5.57 12.17 -25.43
N GLY A 263 -5.26 11.29 -26.38
CA GLY A 263 -3.95 10.63 -26.42
C GLY A 263 -3.72 9.75 -25.20
N SER A 264 -2.74 10.09 -24.38
CA SER A 264 -2.38 9.39 -23.14
C SER A 264 -2.81 10.14 -21.87
N GLU A 265 -3.53 11.25 -22.01
CA GLU A 265 -3.88 12.15 -20.91
C GLU A 265 -5.39 12.34 -20.80
N THR A 266 -5.84 12.64 -19.60
CA THR A 266 -7.22 13.03 -19.30
C THR A 266 -7.22 14.42 -18.67
N LYS A 267 -8.01 15.33 -19.22
CA LYS A 267 -8.26 16.65 -18.67
C LYS A 267 -9.58 16.66 -17.93
N ILE A 268 -9.56 17.03 -16.64
CA ILE A 268 -10.72 16.96 -15.75
C ILE A 268 -11.04 18.37 -15.26
N SER A 269 -12.26 18.85 -15.57
CA SER A 269 -12.76 20.14 -15.08
C SER A 269 -13.70 19.92 -13.91
N TYR A 270 -13.55 20.70 -12.85
CA TYR A 270 -14.32 20.55 -11.62
C TYR A 270 -14.75 21.90 -11.04
N ILE A 271 -15.80 21.88 -10.23
CA ILE A 271 -16.32 23.00 -9.46
C ILE A 271 -16.35 22.57 -7.99
N TYR A 272 -15.64 23.29 -7.13
CA TYR A 272 -15.61 23.02 -5.70
C TYR A 272 -16.44 24.07 -4.95
N ASN A 273 -17.39 23.62 -4.11
CA ASN A 273 -18.27 24.46 -3.29
C ASN A 273 -18.95 25.60 -4.08
N LYS A 274 -19.41 25.31 -5.30
CA LYS A 274 -20.05 26.31 -6.21
C LYS A 274 -19.14 27.48 -6.57
N GLY A 275 -17.82 27.32 -6.46
CA GLY A 275 -16.83 28.31 -6.87
C GLY A 275 -16.61 28.34 -8.38
N GLU A 276 -15.47 28.88 -8.79
CA GLU A 276 -15.08 28.92 -10.21
C GLU A 276 -14.67 27.52 -10.71
N SER A 277 -14.89 27.29 -12.01
CA SER A 277 -14.45 26.06 -12.66
C SER A 277 -12.93 26.02 -12.75
N GLN A 278 -12.35 24.97 -12.25
CA GLN A 278 -10.91 24.67 -12.29
C GLN A 278 -10.67 23.42 -13.11
N THR A 279 -9.42 23.18 -13.48
CA THR A 279 -9.07 22.03 -14.32
C THR A 279 -7.70 21.51 -13.91
N TYR A 280 -7.53 20.19 -13.98
CA TYR A 280 -6.24 19.54 -13.85
C TYR A 280 -6.04 18.50 -14.96
N THR A 281 -4.80 18.14 -15.22
CA THR A 281 -4.40 17.12 -16.19
C THR A 281 -3.93 15.87 -15.47
N LEU A 282 -4.32 14.70 -15.99
CA LEU A 282 -3.97 13.39 -15.43
C LEU A 282 -3.27 12.55 -16.52
N PRO A 283 -2.08 11.94 -16.28
CA PRO A 283 -1.35 11.14 -17.27
C PRO A 283 -1.89 9.70 -17.40
N PHE A 284 -3.20 9.51 -17.20
CA PHE A 284 -3.92 8.25 -17.30
C PHE A 284 -5.27 8.45 -17.98
N ILE A 285 -5.77 7.42 -18.69
CA ILE A 285 -7.03 7.50 -19.47
C ILE A 285 -8.10 6.50 -19.03
N ASP A 286 -7.76 5.54 -18.17
CA ASP A 286 -8.71 4.54 -17.66
C ASP A 286 -9.64 5.12 -16.59
N GLU A 287 -10.85 4.56 -16.49
CA GLU A 287 -11.89 5.06 -15.58
C GLU A 287 -11.45 4.97 -14.11
N ALA A 288 -10.78 3.88 -13.72
CA ALA A 288 -10.37 3.68 -12.33
C ALA A 288 -9.32 4.73 -11.91
N SER A 289 -8.38 5.06 -12.78
CA SER A 289 -7.40 6.14 -12.53
C SER A 289 -8.09 7.50 -12.44
N VAL A 290 -9.09 7.78 -13.28
CA VAL A 290 -9.87 9.01 -13.21
C VAL A 290 -10.61 9.11 -11.87
N GLU A 291 -11.35 8.08 -11.45
CA GLU A 291 -12.07 8.07 -10.18
C GLU A 291 -11.13 8.18 -8.96
N ASN A 292 -10.01 7.48 -8.97
CA ASN A 292 -8.99 7.58 -7.92
C ASN A 292 -8.39 8.99 -7.86
N SER A 293 -8.15 9.66 -8.99
CA SER A 293 -7.63 11.03 -9.04
C SER A 293 -8.64 12.04 -8.49
N ILE A 294 -9.94 11.88 -8.81
CA ILE A 294 -11.01 12.72 -8.26
C ILE A 294 -11.09 12.53 -6.72
N THR A 295 -10.94 11.31 -6.24
CA THR A 295 -10.87 11.03 -4.81
C THR A 295 -9.67 11.71 -4.16
N CYS A 296 -8.49 11.66 -4.78
CA CYS A 296 -7.30 12.38 -4.32
C CYS A 296 -7.49 13.90 -4.33
N LEU A 297 -8.13 14.46 -5.39
CA LEU A 297 -8.50 15.87 -5.47
C LEU A 297 -9.35 16.29 -4.27
N ALA A 298 -10.40 15.51 -3.95
CA ALA A 298 -11.27 15.79 -2.81
C ALA A 298 -10.51 15.83 -1.47
N VAL A 299 -9.54 14.94 -1.28
CA VAL A 299 -8.66 14.95 -0.09
C VAL A 299 -7.76 16.18 -0.08
N CYS A 300 -7.10 16.49 -1.21
CA CYS A 300 -6.21 17.65 -1.32
C CYS A 300 -6.94 18.97 -1.04
N LEU A 301 -8.14 19.15 -1.60
CA LEU A 301 -9.00 20.30 -1.34
C LEU A 301 -9.45 20.36 0.14
N THR A 302 -9.76 19.22 0.75
CA THR A 302 -10.13 19.13 2.16
C THR A 302 -8.98 19.52 3.07
N LEU A 303 -7.75 19.17 2.73
CA LEU A 303 -6.53 19.52 3.46
C LEU A 303 -6.01 20.93 3.13
N GLY A 304 -6.66 21.65 2.21
CA GLY A 304 -6.35 23.05 1.89
C GLY A 304 -5.16 23.25 0.96
N LEU A 305 -4.83 22.27 0.11
CA LEU A 305 -3.81 22.47 -0.92
C LEU A 305 -4.28 23.49 -1.96
N ALA A 306 -3.36 24.36 -2.41
CA ALA A 306 -3.63 25.32 -3.47
C ALA A 306 -3.87 24.61 -4.82
N ALA A 307 -4.78 25.17 -5.62
CA ALA A 307 -5.19 24.57 -6.90
C ALA A 307 -4.02 24.38 -7.86
N GLU A 308 -3.08 25.32 -7.90
CA GLU A 308 -1.88 25.26 -8.75
C GLU A 308 -0.98 24.08 -8.36
N ARG A 309 -0.86 23.79 -7.07
CA ARG A 309 -0.09 22.63 -6.57
C ARG A 309 -0.78 21.32 -6.89
N ILE A 310 -2.11 21.30 -6.84
CA ILE A 310 -2.91 20.11 -7.21
C ILE A 310 -2.72 19.82 -8.70
N ASP A 311 -2.86 20.83 -9.59
CA ASP A 311 -2.68 20.63 -11.04
C ASP A 311 -1.26 20.15 -11.38
N GLU A 312 -0.23 20.81 -10.84
CA GLU A 312 1.17 20.39 -11.01
C GLU A 312 1.40 18.94 -10.55
N GLY A 313 0.88 18.60 -9.36
CA GLY A 313 1.04 17.27 -8.78
C GLY A 313 0.30 16.20 -9.58
N MET A 314 -0.94 16.47 -10.00
CA MET A 314 -1.78 15.54 -10.77
C MET A 314 -1.17 15.21 -12.14
N ALA A 315 -0.57 16.20 -12.81
CA ALA A 315 0.10 16.00 -14.09
C ALA A 315 1.36 15.14 -14.01
N ASN A 316 1.97 15.05 -12.81
CA ASN A 316 3.20 14.31 -12.56
C ASN A 316 2.98 13.01 -11.78
N LEU A 317 1.73 12.53 -11.65
CA LEU A 317 1.44 11.28 -10.96
C LEU A 317 2.08 10.09 -11.68
N GLU A 318 2.77 9.27 -10.89
CA GLU A 318 3.41 8.05 -11.38
C GLU A 318 2.51 6.82 -11.14
N PRO A 319 2.61 5.79 -12.01
CA PRO A 319 1.96 4.50 -11.79
C PRO A 319 2.41 3.87 -10.46
N VAL A 320 1.50 3.15 -9.82
CA VAL A 320 1.82 2.39 -8.61
C VAL A 320 2.24 0.97 -9.00
N ALA A 321 3.42 0.54 -8.55
CA ALA A 321 3.97 -0.77 -8.87
C ALA A 321 2.98 -1.93 -8.60
N MET A 322 2.96 -2.93 -9.50
CA MET A 322 2.06 -4.10 -9.47
C MET A 322 0.56 -3.74 -9.52
N ARG A 323 0.22 -2.54 -10.02
CA ARG A 323 -1.15 -2.05 -10.21
C ARG A 323 -1.29 -1.50 -11.62
N LEU A 324 -1.71 -2.34 -12.59
CA LEU A 324 -1.76 -2.02 -14.01
C LEU A 324 -0.43 -1.49 -14.56
N GLU A 325 0.67 -1.99 -14.02
CA GLU A 325 2.02 -1.58 -14.39
C GLU A 325 2.34 -2.07 -15.81
N VAL A 326 2.69 -1.14 -16.69
CA VAL A 326 3.00 -1.45 -18.10
C VAL A 326 4.49 -1.62 -18.29
N LYS A 327 4.90 -2.76 -18.86
CA LYS A 327 6.30 -3.11 -19.16
C LYS A 327 6.45 -3.58 -20.60
N GLN A 328 7.64 -3.39 -21.15
CA GLN A 328 8.01 -4.04 -22.41
C GLN A 328 8.37 -5.50 -22.15
N GLY A 329 7.71 -6.39 -22.86
CA GLY A 329 7.99 -7.83 -22.81
C GLY A 329 8.95 -8.28 -23.91
N GLN A 330 9.49 -9.48 -23.73
CA GLN A 330 10.27 -10.17 -24.76
C GLN A 330 9.43 -10.44 -26.02
N HIS A 331 10.09 -10.67 -27.15
CA HIS A 331 9.44 -11.03 -28.43
C HIS A 331 8.32 -10.08 -28.85
N GLY A 332 8.48 -8.77 -28.63
CA GLY A 332 7.49 -7.76 -29.02
C GLY A 332 6.24 -7.70 -28.14
N CYS A 333 6.17 -8.39 -27.02
CA CYS A 333 5.03 -8.34 -26.11
C CYS A 333 4.99 -7.00 -25.34
N THR A 334 3.77 -6.56 -25.01
CA THR A 334 3.52 -5.54 -23.97
C THR A 334 2.90 -6.22 -22.77
N LEU A 335 3.51 -6.10 -21.60
CA LEU A 335 3.03 -6.70 -20.37
C LEU A 335 2.26 -5.66 -19.55
N ILE A 336 1.11 -6.03 -19.02
CA ILE A 336 0.38 -5.28 -18.01
C ILE A 336 0.34 -6.14 -16.76
N ASN A 337 1.13 -5.74 -15.75
CA ASN A 337 1.21 -6.46 -14.48
C ASN A 337 0.19 -5.91 -13.47
N ASP A 338 -0.80 -6.73 -13.12
CA ASP A 338 -1.80 -6.47 -12.08
C ASP A 338 -1.98 -7.71 -11.19
N SER A 339 -0.87 -8.24 -10.70
CA SER A 339 -0.75 -9.54 -10.02
C SER A 339 -0.91 -9.50 -8.51
N TYR A 340 -1.52 -8.46 -7.94
CA TYR A 340 -1.68 -8.33 -6.50
C TYR A 340 -3.02 -8.82 -5.96
N ASN A 341 -4.12 -8.43 -6.61
CA ASN A 341 -5.50 -8.86 -6.28
C ASN A 341 -6.13 -9.57 -7.46
N SER A 342 -7.00 -10.54 -7.16
CA SER A 342 -7.79 -11.24 -8.17
C SER A 342 -9.25 -11.31 -7.71
N ASP A 343 -10.08 -10.43 -8.27
CA ASP A 343 -11.55 -10.41 -8.13
C ASP A 343 -12.17 -9.93 -9.45
N ILE A 344 -13.47 -10.17 -9.66
CA ILE A 344 -14.15 -9.87 -10.91
C ILE A 344 -14.10 -8.38 -11.27
N ASN A 345 -14.32 -7.49 -10.29
CA ASN A 345 -14.34 -6.05 -10.56
C ASN A 345 -12.95 -5.54 -10.93
N SER A 346 -11.91 -5.97 -10.21
CA SER A 346 -10.53 -5.62 -10.55
C SER A 346 -10.10 -6.22 -11.89
N LEU A 347 -10.68 -7.36 -12.29
CA LEU A 347 -10.47 -7.92 -13.62
C LEU A 347 -11.13 -7.06 -14.71
N ASP A 348 -12.37 -6.59 -14.51
CA ASP A 348 -13.04 -5.72 -15.49
C ASP A 348 -12.28 -4.39 -15.65
N ILE A 349 -11.80 -3.79 -14.55
CA ILE A 349 -10.95 -2.59 -14.57
C ILE A 349 -9.68 -2.84 -15.39
N ALA A 350 -9.00 -3.96 -15.18
CA ALA A 350 -7.76 -4.29 -15.88
C ALA A 350 -7.99 -4.56 -17.37
N LEU A 351 -9.09 -5.22 -17.71
CA LEU A 351 -9.49 -5.46 -19.10
C LEU A 351 -9.94 -4.17 -19.80
N ASP A 352 -10.65 -3.26 -19.10
CA ASP A 352 -10.97 -1.93 -19.62
C ASP A 352 -9.70 -1.12 -19.93
N PHE A 353 -8.75 -1.12 -19.01
CA PHE A 353 -7.45 -0.46 -19.21
C PHE A 353 -6.76 -0.92 -20.50
N ILE A 354 -6.68 -2.24 -20.74
CA ILE A 354 -6.09 -2.78 -21.96
C ILE A 354 -6.88 -2.34 -23.19
N SER A 355 -8.21 -2.39 -23.15
CA SER A 355 -9.06 -2.11 -24.31
C SER A 355 -8.93 -0.67 -24.82
N ARG A 356 -8.54 0.27 -23.96
CA ARG A 356 -8.39 1.70 -24.27
C ARG A 356 -7.00 2.11 -24.74
N ARG A 357 -6.01 1.25 -24.61
CA ARG A 357 -4.63 1.58 -25.00
C ARG A 357 -4.45 1.64 -26.51
N PRO A 358 -3.76 2.67 -27.04
CA PRO A 358 -3.56 2.83 -28.48
C PRO A 358 -2.58 1.79 -29.07
N ASP A 359 -1.66 1.24 -28.25
CA ASP A 359 -0.63 0.29 -28.67
C ASP A 359 -1.13 -1.14 -28.89
N HIS A 360 -2.42 -1.42 -28.62
CA HIS A 360 -3.02 -2.74 -28.87
C HIS A 360 -3.64 -2.91 -30.26
N LYS A 361 -3.72 -1.85 -31.07
CA LYS A 361 -4.36 -1.91 -32.41
C LYS A 361 -3.67 -2.96 -33.29
N GLY A 362 -4.42 -4.02 -33.63
CA GLY A 362 -3.93 -5.12 -34.47
C GLY A 362 -3.07 -6.16 -33.73
N ARG A 363 -2.90 -6.07 -32.41
CA ARG A 363 -2.17 -7.05 -31.59
C ARG A 363 -3.15 -7.89 -30.79
N ARG A 364 -2.83 -9.18 -30.63
CA ARG A 364 -3.64 -10.13 -29.86
C ARG A 364 -3.67 -9.74 -28.39
N ARG A 365 -4.84 -9.81 -27.77
CA ARG A 365 -5.04 -9.59 -26.34
C ARG A 365 -5.08 -10.93 -25.59
N THR A 366 -4.11 -11.13 -24.73
CA THR A 366 -3.92 -12.34 -23.91
C THR A 366 -4.16 -12.02 -22.44
N LEU A 367 -4.98 -12.81 -21.79
CA LEU A 367 -5.18 -12.78 -20.34
C LEU A 367 -4.52 -14.01 -19.71
N ILE A 368 -3.62 -13.79 -18.76
CA ILE A 368 -3.10 -14.80 -17.83
C ILE A 368 -3.78 -14.55 -16.48
N LEU A 369 -4.66 -15.48 -16.05
CA LEU A 369 -5.48 -15.31 -14.84
C LEU A 369 -5.22 -16.45 -13.86
N SER A 370 -5.04 -16.13 -12.56
CA SER A 370 -5.06 -17.14 -11.49
C SER A 370 -6.47 -17.48 -11.05
N ASP A 371 -6.65 -18.53 -10.24
CA ASP A 371 -7.89 -18.72 -9.50
C ASP A 371 -8.28 -17.43 -8.76
N ILE A 372 -9.58 -17.15 -8.70
CA ILE A 372 -10.15 -16.02 -7.98
C ILE A 372 -10.66 -16.52 -6.63
N PRO A 373 -9.93 -16.29 -5.53
CA PRO A 373 -10.36 -16.71 -4.21
C PRO A 373 -11.45 -15.78 -3.66
N GLN A 374 -12.26 -16.31 -2.74
CA GLN A 374 -13.17 -15.52 -1.90
C GLN A 374 -14.20 -14.65 -2.66
N SER A 375 -14.70 -15.17 -3.80
CA SER A 375 -15.69 -14.46 -4.63
C SER A 375 -17.12 -14.48 -4.04
N GLY A 376 -17.43 -15.46 -3.19
CA GLY A 376 -18.79 -15.70 -2.70
C GLY A 376 -19.73 -16.34 -3.73
N LEU A 377 -19.26 -16.59 -4.95
CA LEU A 377 -20.02 -17.20 -6.04
C LEU A 377 -19.71 -18.70 -6.17
N ALA A 378 -20.66 -19.48 -6.67
CA ALA A 378 -20.38 -20.83 -7.13
C ALA A 378 -19.34 -20.78 -8.27
N LYS A 379 -18.38 -21.71 -8.30
CA LYS A 379 -17.27 -21.71 -9.26
C LYS A 379 -17.73 -21.60 -10.71
N GLU A 380 -18.74 -22.39 -11.08
CA GLU A 380 -19.30 -22.36 -12.43
C GLU A 380 -19.85 -20.97 -12.80
N GLN A 381 -20.58 -20.32 -11.89
CA GLN A 381 -21.09 -18.97 -12.10
C GLN A 381 -19.96 -17.96 -12.20
N LEU A 382 -18.99 -18.00 -11.28
CA LEU A 382 -17.83 -17.13 -11.25
C LEU A 382 -17.08 -17.15 -12.59
N TYR A 383 -16.73 -18.33 -13.07
CA TYR A 383 -15.93 -18.43 -14.30
C TYR A 383 -16.74 -18.24 -15.57
N ARG A 384 -18.07 -18.36 -15.51
CA ARG A 384 -18.97 -17.89 -16.58
C ARG A 384 -18.94 -16.35 -16.68
N GLU A 385 -19.04 -15.64 -15.54
CA GLU A 385 -18.94 -14.18 -15.51
C GLU A 385 -17.55 -13.70 -15.99
N VAL A 386 -16.48 -14.38 -15.60
CA VAL A 386 -15.11 -14.12 -16.11
C VAL A 386 -15.07 -14.29 -17.63
N SER A 387 -15.67 -15.35 -18.15
CA SER A 387 -15.75 -15.60 -19.60
C SER A 387 -16.49 -14.50 -20.34
N ASP A 388 -17.64 -14.07 -19.81
CA ASP A 388 -18.46 -13.01 -20.40
C ASP A 388 -17.69 -11.67 -20.45
N LEU A 389 -16.96 -11.34 -19.39
CA LEU A 389 -16.07 -10.18 -19.36
C LEU A 389 -14.97 -10.28 -20.40
N CYS A 390 -14.30 -11.43 -20.51
CA CYS A 390 -13.26 -11.65 -21.51
C CYS A 390 -13.78 -11.45 -22.93
N VAL A 391 -14.93 -12.02 -23.25
CA VAL A 391 -15.58 -11.88 -24.57
C VAL A 391 -15.97 -10.41 -24.83
N LYS A 392 -16.64 -9.76 -23.88
CA LYS A 392 -17.05 -8.34 -23.95
C LYS A 392 -15.87 -7.41 -24.18
N ARG A 393 -14.72 -7.67 -23.54
CA ARG A 393 -13.49 -6.85 -23.62
C ARG A 393 -12.55 -7.31 -24.74
N GLY A 394 -12.95 -8.34 -25.51
CA GLY A 394 -12.22 -8.82 -26.69
C GLY A 394 -10.90 -9.52 -26.37
N VAL A 395 -10.84 -10.30 -25.31
CA VAL A 395 -9.73 -11.22 -25.04
C VAL A 395 -9.75 -12.33 -26.07
N GLU A 396 -8.64 -12.54 -26.78
CA GLU A 396 -8.53 -13.54 -27.86
C GLU A 396 -7.86 -14.81 -27.38
N LYS A 397 -6.99 -14.73 -26.35
CA LYS A 397 -6.30 -15.86 -25.75
C LYS A 397 -6.42 -15.81 -24.24
N PHE A 398 -6.81 -16.92 -23.64
CA PHE A 398 -7.00 -17.07 -22.20
C PHE A 398 -6.05 -18.14 -21.65
N ILE A 399 -5.30 -17.81 -20.61
CA ILE A 399 -4.41 -18.74 -19.91
C ILE A 399 -4.83 -18.77 -18.44
N GLY A 400 -5.48 -19.86 -18.03
CA GLY A 400 -5.91 -20.09 -16.65
C GLY A 400 -4.85 -20.84 -15.85
N VAL A 401 -4.51 -20.34 -14.66
CA VAL A 401 -3.54 -20.95 -13.76
C VAL A 401 -4.18 -21.18 -12.40
N GLY A 402 -4.43 -22.42 -12.07
CA GLY A 402 -5.05 -22.84 -10.83
C GLY A 402 -5.97 -24.04 -11.00
N LYS A 403 -6.25 -24.71 -9.89
CA LYS A 403 -7.07 -25.93 -9.90
C LYS A 403 -8.54 -25.65 -10.18
N ASP A 404 -9.05 -24.51 -9.71
CA ASP A 404 -10.44 -24.10 -9.89
C ASP A 404 -10.70 -23.73 -11.36
N LEU A 405 -9.84 -22.89 -11.96
CA LEU A 405 -9.89 -22.58 -13.40
C LEU A 405 -9.76 -23.83 -14.27
N MET A 406 -8.89 -24.76 -13.87
CA MET A 406 -8.71 -26.01 -14.60
C MET A 406 -9.96 -26.90 -14.54
N SER A 407 -10.66 -26.96 -13.39
CA SER A 407 -11.92 -27.70 -13.24
C SER A 407 -13.08 -27.09 -14.03
N GLU A 408 -13.07 -25.75 -14.16
CA GLU A 408 -14.11 -24.96 -14.83
C GLU A 408 -13.75 -24.54 -16.27
N ALA A 409 -12.78 -25.21 -16.89
CA ALA A 409 -12.30 -24.89 -18.24
C ALA A 409 -13.40 -24.85 -19.31
N ALA A 410 -14.50 -25.60 -19.12
CA ALA A 410 -15.66 -25.62 -20.00
C ALA A 410 -16.45 -24.29 -19.94
N SER A 411 -16.45 -23.59 -18.83
CA SER A 411 -17.15 -22.32 -18.62
C SER A 411 -16.53 -21.16 -19.41
N ILE A 412 -15.25 -21.26 -19.80
CA ILE A 412 -14.55 -20.21 -20.55
C ILE A 412 -14.83 -20.35 -22.06
N GLN A 413 -15.37 -19.30 -22.68
CA GLN A 413 -15.79 -19.27 -24.10
C GLN A 413 -14.82 -18.51 -25.02
N VAL A 414 -13.59 -18.19 -24.54
CA VAL A 414 -12.54 -17.60 -25.38
C VAL A 414 -12.03 -18.65 -26.37
N ALA A 415 -11.81 -18.25 -27.63
CA ALA A 415 -11.49 -19.17 -28.73
C ALA A 415 -10.18 -19.94 -28.51
N GLU A 416 -9.13 -19.27 -28.04
CA GLU A 416 -7.86 -19.90 -27.70
C GLU A 416 -7.69 -19.91 -26.18
N LYS A 417 -7.63 -21.09 -25.57
CA LYS A 417 -7.57 -21.22 -24.11
C LYS A 417 -6.67 -22.36 -23.66
N TYR A 418 -5.92 -22.13 -22.58
CA TYR A 418 -4.99 -23.07 -21.96
C TYR A 418 -5.15 -23.05 -20.45
N PHE A 419 -4.96 -24.19 -19.79
CA PHE A 419 -5.12 -24.30 -18.35
C PHE A 419 -3.95 -25.07 -17.72
N PHE A 420 -3.46 -24.57 -16.58
CA PHE A 420 -2.35 -25.13 -15.85
C PHE A 420 -2.68 -25.22 -14.36
N ALA A 421 -2.20 -26.25 -13.69
CA ALA A 421 -2.49 -26.48 -12.28
C ALA A 421 -1.81 -25.44 -11.36
N ASP A 422 -0.66 -24.91 -11.78
CA ASP A 422 0.14 -23.94 -11.03
C ASP A 422 1.05 -23.12 -11.96
N THR A 423 1.64 -22.08 -11.41
CA THR A 423 2.54 -21.15 -12.13
C THR A 423 3.79 -21.86 -12.66
N ALA A 424 4.33 -22.84 -11.93
CA ALA A 424 5.54 -23.53 -12.35
C ALA A 424 5.31 -24.41 -13.59
N SER A 425 4.14 -25.08 -13.68
CA SER A 425 3.75 -25.86 -14.83
C SER A 425 3.49 -24.98 -16.07
N PHE A 426 2.89 -23.80 -15.87
CA PHE A 426 2.73 -22.82 -16.96
C PHE A 426 4.07 -22.33 -17.50
N ILE A 427 4.99 -21.90 -16.65
CA ILE A 427 6.31 -21.38 -17.06
C ILE A 427 7.10 -22.42 -17.86
N LYS A 428 6.94 -23.71 -17.54
CA LYS A 428 7.64 -24.80 -18.25
C LYS A 428 6.97 -25.19 -19.57
N SER A 429 5.78 -24.71 -19.87
CA SER A 429 4.99 -25.11 -21.02
C SER A 429 5.46 -24.49 -22.34
N ASP A 430 5.07 -25.10 -23.44
CA ASP A 430 5.28 -24.51 -24.77
C ASP A 430 4.39 -23.27 -24.98
N THR A 431 3.23 -23.21 -24.35
CA THR A 431 2.36 -22.02 -24.36
C THR A 431 3.10 -20.77 -23.86
N PHE A 432 3.89 -20.89 -22.79
CA PHE A 432 4.70 -19.78 -22.27
C PHE A 432 5.79 -19.35 -23.26
N ARG A 433 6.47 -20.32 -23.90
CA ARG A 433 7.59 -20.07 -24.85
C ARG A 433 7.13 -19.46 -26.18
N THR A 434 5.86 -19.63 -26.52
CA THR A 434 5.29 -19.17 -27.80
C THR A 434 4.62 -17.79 -27.71
N LEU A 435 4.64 -17.13 -26.54
CA LEU A 435 4.12 -15.77 -26.37
C LEU A 435 4.97 -14.78 -27.16
N ARG A 436 4.35 -14.09 -28.14
CA ARG A 436 5.01 -13.08 -29.00
C ARG A 436 4.01 -12.15 -29.64
N ASP A 437 4.40 -10.87 -29.80
CA ASP A 437 3.61 -9.82 -30.45
C ASP A 437 2.19 -9.65 -29.88
N GLU A 438 2.05 -9.88 -28.57
CA GLU A 438 0.79 -9.85 -27.84
C GLU A 438 0.79 -8.74 -26.78
N VAL A 439 -0.40 -8.24 -26.45
CA VAL A 439 -0.64 -7.45 -25.23
C VAL A 439 -1.14 -8.41 -24.15
N ILE A 440 -0.36 -8.60 -23.11
CA ILE A 440 -0.56 -9.64 -22.10
C ILE A 440 -0.94 -8.99 -20.77
N LEU A 441 -2.16 -9.22 -20.29
CA LEU A 441 -2.55 -8.93 -18.92
C LEU A 441 -2.17 -10.10 -18.01
N ILE A 442 -1.37 -9.81 -16.99
CA ILE A 442 -0.98 -10.75 -15.94
C ILE A 442 -1.77 -10.39 -14.69
N LYS A 443 -2.85 -11.15 -14.41
CA LYS A 443 -3.81 -10.90 -13.32
C LYS A 443 -3.87 -12.11 -12.39
N GLY A 444 -3.45 -11.95 -11.13
CA GLY A 444 -3.44 -13.08 -10.21
C GLY A 444 -3.49 -12.70 -8.75
N ALA A 445 -3.98 -13.62 -7.91
CA ALA A 445 -3.86 -13.48 -6.47
C ALA A 445 -2.40 -13.71 -6.03
N ARG A 446 -1.97 -12.97 -5.02
CA ARG A 446 -0.58 -12.99 -4.51
C ARG A 446 -0.03 -14.40 -4.25
N ALA A 447 -0.90 -15.34 -3.82
CA ALA A 447 -0.50 -16.72 -3.53
C ALA A 447 0.03 -17.49 -4.74
N PHE A 448 -0.27 -17.05 -5.96
CA PHE A 448 0.16 -17.71 -7.20
C PHE A 448 1.53 -17.26 -7.70
N GLY A 449 2.13 -16.20 -7.13
CA GLY A 449 3.47 -15.75 -7.46
C GLY A 449 3.62 -15.29 -8.92
N PHE A 450 2.64 -14.60 -9.47
CA PHE A 450 2.63 -14.14 -10.87
C PHE A 450 3.69 -13.09 -11.19
N ASP A 451 4.33 -12.53 -10.18
CA ASP A 451 5.52 -11.68 -10.35
C ASP A 451 6.62 -12.40 -11.11
N ASN A 452 6.81 -13.70 -10.85
CA ASN A 452 7.77 -14.54 -11.58
C ASN A 452 7.44 -14.62 -13.08
N ILE A 453 6.16 -14.64 -13.45
CA ILE A 453 5.73 -14.61 -14.86
C ILE A 453 6.12 -13.28 -15.50
N SER A 454 5.82 -12.17 -14.81
CA SER A 454 6.15 -10.82 -15.28
C SER A 454 7.67 -10.66 -15.47
N GLU A 455 8.47 -11.06 -14.49
CA GLU A 455 9.93 -10.97 -14.54
C GLU A 455 10.57 -11.81 -15.66
N LEU A 456 10.00 -13.01 -15.94
CA LEU A 456 10.50 -13.89 -16.99
C LEU A 456 10.10 -13.43 -18.39
N LEU A 457 8.96 -12.77 -18.55
CA LEU A 457 8.47 -12.24 -19.83
C LEU A 457 9.00 -10.83 -20.10
N GLU A 458 9.49 -10.11 -19.09
CA GLU A 458 10.02 -8.76 -19.24
C GLU A 458 11.22 -8.74 -20.19
N GLN A 459 11.24 -7.78 -21.10
CA GLN A 459 12.36 -7.58 -22.02
C GLN A 459 13.57 -7.11 -21.21
N LYS A 460 14.52 -8.01 -21.00
CA LYS A 460 15.82 -7.63 -20.47
C LYS A 460 16.58 -6.92 -21.60
N VAL A 461 16.54 -5.60 -21.59
CA VAL A 461 17.51 -4.83 -22.37
C VAL A 461 18.88 -5.20 -21.82
N HIS A 462 19.84 -5.54 -22.67
CA HIS A 462 21.22 -5.78 -22.25
C HIS A 462 21.83 -4.45 -21.80
N GLU A 463 21.42 -4.00 -20.63
CA GLU A 463 22.08 -2.94 -19.89
C GLU A 463 23.02 -3.58 -18.88
N THR A 464 24.14 -2.94 -18.61
CA THR A 464 24.92 -3.25 -17.44
C THR A 464 24.05 -2.92 -16.24
N ILE A 465 23.38 -3.92 -15.65
CA ILE A 465 22.46 -3.72 -14.52
C ILE A 465 23.30 -3.70 -13.26
N LEU A 466 23.24 -2.55 -12.55
CA LEU A 466 23.67 -2.48 -11.16
C LEU A 466 22.46 -2.89 -10.29
N GLU A 467 22.44 -4.11 -9.83
CA GLU A 467 21.43 -4.58 -8.88
C GLU A 467 21.82 -4.18 -7.46
N VAL A 468 21.01 -3.32 -6.84
CA VAL A 468 21.20 -2.87 -5.46
C VAL A 468 20.23 -3.60 -4.54
N ASN A 469 20.77 -4.47 -3.69
CA ASN A 469 19.98 -5.16 -2.68
C ASN A 469 19.81 -4.26 -1.43
N LEU A 470 18.67 -3.55 -1.36
CA LEU A 470 18.35 -2.65 -0.25
C LEU A 470 18.27 -3.38 1.10
N ARG A 471 17.93 -4.67 1.11
CA ARG A 471 17.91 -5.45 2.34
C ARG A 471 19.34 -5.70 2.86
N ALA A 472 20.25 -6.05 1.98
CA ALA A 472 21.67 -6.19 2.33
C ALA A 472 22.28 -4.86 2.81
N LEU A 473 21.84 -3.73 2.24
CA LEU A 473 22.24 -2.40 2.72
C LEU A 473 21.78 -2.18 4.17
N VAL A 474 20.55 -2.57 4.52
CA VAL A 474 20.03 -2.50 5.89
C VAL A 474 20.77 -3.44 6.83
N ASP A 475 21.07 -4.67 6.39
CA ASP A 475 21.83 -5.63 7.18
C ASP A 475 23.24 -5.09 7.49
N ASN A 476 23.90 -4.46 6.52
CA ASN A 476 25.16 -3.77 6.73
C ASN A 476 25.05 -2.58 7.70
N LEU A 477 24.01 -1.74 7.56
CA LEU A 477 23.75 -0.64 8.48
C LEU A 477 23.61 -1.14 9.92
N ASN A 478 22.86 -2.21 10.13
CA ASN A 478 22.65 -2.80 11.44
C ASN A 478 23.93 -3.45 11.99
N PHE A 479 24.71 -4.07 11.14
CA PHE A 479 26.01 -4.60 11.52
C PHE A 479 26.92 -3.50 12.07
N TYR A 480 27.08 -2.37 11.37
CA TYR A 480 27.88 -1.25 11.89
C TYR A 480 27.30 -0.66 13.18
N ARG A 481 25.96 -0.53 13.29
CA ARG A 481 25.31 -0.06 14.49
C ARG A 481 25.63 -0.92 15.71
N SER A 482 25.74 -2.23 15.55
CA SER A 482 26.02 -3.15 16.67
C SER A 482 27.39 -2.93 17.34
N TYR A 483 28.30 -2.21 16.68
CA TYR A 483 29.61 -1.83 17.24
C TYR A 483 29.65 -0.42 17.81
N MET A 484 28.55 0.32 17.72
CA MET A 484 28.53 1.73 18.12
C MET A 484 27.85 1.88 19.48
N LYS A 485 28.24 2.95 20.18
CA LYS A 485 27.55 3.33 21.41
C LYS A 485 26.15 3.88 21.08
N PRO A 486 25.15 3.74 21.96
CA PRO A 486 23.78 4.17 21.72
C PRO A 486 23.64 5.66 21.33
N GLU A 487 24.49 6.52 21.89
CA GLU A 487 24.51 7.97 21.64
C GLU A 487 25.17 8.37 20.32
N THR A 488 25.83 7.45 19.63
CA THR A 488 26.54 7.74 18.38
C THR A 488 25.57 7.92 17.21
N LYS A 489 25.67 9.06 16.55
CA LYS A 489 24.85 9.35 15.37
C LYS A 489 25.55 8.92 14.09
N LEU A 490 24.81 8.23 13.22
CA LEU A 490 25.28 7.80 11.91
C LEU A 490 24.97 8.84 10.84
N VAL A 491 25.93 9.05 9.95
CA VAL A 491 25.76 9.85 8.73
C VAL A 491 25.95 8.90 7.54
N ALA A 492 24.93 8.74 6.72
CA ALA A 492 25.03 7.95 5.49
C ALA A 492 25.23 8.86 4.28
N MET A 493 26.29 8.58 3.51
CA MET A 493 26.61 9.35 2.32
C MET A 493 25.79 8.85 1.11
N VAL A 494 25.00 9.73 0.52
CA VAL A 494 24.14 9.45 -0.65
C VAL A 494 24.41 10.37 -1.85
N LYS A 495 25.57 11.04 -1.85
CA LYS A 495 26.03 11.90 -2.96
C LYS A 495 26.19 11.12 -4.26
N ALA A 496 26.24 11.82 -5.39
CA ALA A 496 26.42 11.25 -6.72
C ALA A 496 25.42 10.09 -7.00
N ASN A 497 24.13 10.37 -6.76
CA ASN A 497 23.06 9.39 -6.89
C ASN A 497 23.31 8.11 -6.03
N ALA A 498 23.72 8.29 -4.76
CA ALA A 498 24.20 7.21 -3.86
C ALA A 498 25.28 6.33 -4.53
N TYR A 499 26.28 6.98 -5.11
CA TYR A 499 27.35 6.34 -5.89
C TYR A 499 26.82 5.50 -7.07
N GLY A 500 25.72 5.92 -7.70
CA GLY A 500 25.07 5.21 -8.79
C GLY A 500 23.99 4.20 -8.35
N SER A 501 23.77 4.04 -7.04
CA SER A 501 22.83 3.04 -6.50
C SER A 501 21.38 3.53 -6.39
N GLY A 502 21.06 4.77 -6.82
CA GLY A 502 19.75 5.38 -6.68
C GLY A 502 19.60 6.15 -5.36
N ALA A 503 19.83 7.46 -5.37
CA ALA A 503 19.84 8.27 -4.13
C ALA A 503 18.50 8.29 -3.42
N VAL A 504 17.40 8.32 -4.16
CA VAL A 504 16.04 8.42 -3.59
C VAL A 504 15.65 7.11 -2.90
N GLU A 505 15.85 5.96 -3.54
CA GLU A 505 15.53 4.63 -3.02
C GLU A 505 16.39 4.29 -1.79
N VAL A 506 17.69 4.57 -1.89
CA VAL A 506 18.63 4.37 -0.77
C VAL A 506 18.28 5.30 0.39
N ALA A 507 18.01 6.59 0.13
CA ALA A 507 17.66 7.55 1.18
C ALA A 507 16.31 7.21 1.85
N LYS A 508 15.29 6.79 1.09
CA LYS A 508 14.02 6.30 1.65
C LYS A 508 14.25 5.10 2.56
N THR A 509 15.02 4.10 2.10
CA THR A 509 15.35 2.91 2.90
C THR A 509 16.08 3.29 4.19
N LEU A 510 17.08 4.17 4.11
CA LEU A 510 17.81 4.62 5.27
C LEU A 510 16.96 5.45 6.23
N GLN A 511 16.06 6.30 5.72
CA GLN A 511 15.10 7.06 6.51
C GLN A 511 14.12 6.13 7.25
N ASP A 512 13.57 5.12 6.58
CA ASP A 512 12.68 4.12 7.18
C ASP A 512 13.38 3.36 8.31
N HIS A 513 14.72 3.25 8.22
CA HIS A 513 15.57 2.68 9.26
C HIS A 513 16.22 3.72 10.17
N ARG A 514 15.61 4.92 10.29
CA ARG A 514 15.97 5.98 11.24
C ARG A 514 17.46 6.35 11.21
N ILE A 515 18.01 6.56 10.01
CA ILE A 515 19.34 7.16 9.91
C ILE A 515 19.35 8.57 10.52
N SER A 516 20.37 8.91 11.27
CA SER A 516 20.44 10.24 11.94
C SER A 516 20.64 11.36 10.94
N TYR A 517 21.50 11.16 9.95
CA TYR A 517 21.81 12.12 8.90
C TYR A 517 22.04 11.41 7.57
N LEU A 518 21.60 12.04 6.49
CA LEU A 518 22.06 11.78 5.14
C LEU A 518 23.07 12.85 4.75
N ALA A 519 24.07 12.51 3.96
CA ALA A 519 25.05 13.49 3.46
C ALA A 519 25.08 13.49 1.93
N VAL A 520 25.03 14.70 1.36
CA VAL A 520 25.11 14.97 -0.07
C VAL A 520 26.29 15.87 -0.37
N ALA A 521 26.74 15.91 -1.63
CA ALA A 521 27.85 16.77 -2.02
C ALA A 521 27.42 18.25 -2.11
N VAL A 522 26.32 18.52 -2.79
CA VAL A 522 25.82 19.87 -3.12
C VAL A 522 24.36 20.03 -2.76
N ALA A 523 23.88 21.28 -2.68
CA ALA A 523 22.50 21.60 -2.28
C ALA A 523 21.44 20.99 -3.21
N ASP A 524 21.66 20.94 -4.51
CA ASP A 524 20.71 20.42 -5.50
C ASP A 524 20.38 18.93 -5.29
N GLU A 525 21.35 18.13 -4.83
CA GLU A 525 21.11 16.74 -4.43
C GLU A 525 20.18 16.68 -3.22
N GLY A 526 20.37 17.60 -2.25
CA GLY A 526 19.49 17.74 -1.09
C GLY A 526 18.05 18.12 -1.48
N VAL A 527 17.89 19.08 -2.40
CA VAL A 527 16.59 19.47 -2.97
C VAL A 527 15.89 18.29 -3.62
N THR A 528 16.63 17.49 -4.40
CA THR A 528 16.10 16.28 -5.03
C THR A 528 15.56 15.31 -3.99
N LEU A 529 16.28 15.08 -2.91
CA LEU A 529 15.83 14.22 -1.81
C LEU A 529 14.58 14.79 -1.13
N ARG A 530 14.54 16.10 -0.84
CA ARG A 530 13.36 16.76 -0.24
C ARG A 530 12.12 16.63 -1.14
N LYS A 531 12.23 16.91 -2.44
CA LYS A 531 11.14 16.75 -3.41
C LYS A 531 10.59 15.32 -3.47
N ASN A 532 11.41 14.33 -3.12
CA ASN A 532 11.01 12.92 -3.06
C ASN A 532 10.60 12.45 -1.66
N GLY A 533 10.29 13.38 -0.74
CA GLY A 533 9.70 13.07 0.57
C GLY A 533 10.72 12.60 1.62
N ILE A 534 12.00 12.93 1.47
CA ILE A 534 13.00 12.69 2.51
C ILE A 534 12.95 13.80 3.55
N THR A 535 12.62 13.43 4.79
CA THR A 535 12.51 14.33 5.95
C THR A 535 13.72 14.25 6.89
N SER A 536 14.55 13.21 6.79
CA SER A 536 15.78 13.06 7.56
C SER A 536 16.70 14.28 7.42
N ASN A 537 17.52 14.56 8.44
CA ASN A 537 18.50 15.64 8.36
C ASN A 537 19.47 15.40 7.20
N ILE A 538 19.69 16.43 6.37
CA ILE A 538 20.62 16.39 5.24
C ILE A 538 21.80 17.29 5.53
N MET A 539 23.01 16.72 5.45
CA MET A 539 24.27 17.43 5.56
C MET A 539 24.82 17.70 4.15
N ILE A 540 25.09 18.94 3.83
CA ILE A 540 25.72 19.34 2.56
C ILE A 540 27.22 19.49 2.82
N MET A 541 28.03 18.70 2.10
CA MET A 541 29.48 18.62 2.31
C MET A 541 30.24 19.81 1.72
N ASN A 542 29.78 20.31 0.56
CA ASN A 542 30.40 21.44 -0.13
C ASN A 542 29.35 22.56 -0.32
N PRO A 543 28.99 23.31 0.75
CA PRO A 543 28.06 24.41 0.63
C PRO A 543 28.71 25.60 -0.07
N GLU A 544 28.17 26.00 -1.21
CA GLU A 544 28.55 27.23 -1.89
C GLU A 544 27.70 28.40 -1.39
N MET A 545 28.26 29.60 -1.34
CA MET A 545 27.52 30.81 -0.86
C MET A 545 26.27 31.07 -1.69
N THR A 546 26.29 30.74 -3.00
CA THR A 546 25.17 30.87 -3.93
C THR A 546 24.00 29.90 -3.62
N ALA A 547 24.28 28.81 -2.91
CA ALA A 547 23.30 27.80 -2.55
C ALA A 547 22.60 28.06 -1.20
N PHE A 548 22.98 29.11 -0.44
CA PHE A 548 22.38 29.36 0.87
C PHE A 548 20.88 29.61 0.81
N LYS A 549 20.39 30.31 -0.22
CA LYS A 549 18.93 30.47 -0.41
C LYS A 549 18.23 29.13 -0.57
N THR A 550 18.77 28.26 -1.41
CA THR A 550 18.24 26.90 -1.64
C THR A 550 18.25 26.02 -0.38
N MET A 551 19.14 26.31 0.59
CA MET A 551 19.19 25.59 1.85
C MET A 551 18.15 26.06 2.86
N PHE A 552 17.68 27.30 2.73
CA PHE A 552 16.63 27.87 3.59
C PHE A 552 15.22 27.55 3.09
N ASP A 553 15.04 27.44 1.76
CA ASP A 553 13.77 27.07 1.12
C ASP A 553 13.54 25.54 1.21
#